data_055335fc3841442c2b9bd142c5fa408d
#
_entry.id   055335fc3841442c2b9bd142c5fa408d
#
_cell.length_a   1.000
_cell.length_b   1.000
_cell.length_c   1.000
_cell.angle_alpha   90.00
_cell.angle_beta   90.00
_cell.angle_gamma   90.00
#
_symmetry.space_group_name_H-M   'P 1'
#
loop_
_entity.id
_entity.type
_entity.pdbx_description
1 polymer ?
#
loop_
_entity_poly.entity_id
_entity_poly.type
_entity_poly.pdbx_seq_one_letter_code
_entity_poly.pdbx_strand_id
1 'polypeptide(L)'
;MIEIQEVTKQFKDKKDYVTALKHVSFKVRKGEVVGLLGENGAGKTTLLRSIATLLNPTEGKISVGSFDTVKNPEEIKKNMGVLFGGETGLYDRLTARENLEYFASLYGLSKHETKVRIDDLAKMFGMKDYLNRKVGGFSKGMRQKVAIARTLIHNPEIILFDEPTTGLDITSSNVFRQLVHQLKSEGKTIVFSSHIMEEVSMLCDSVAMMHKGELVYHGDLEELYKEEGSKDLNYIFMSKLVRGNEHYAS
;
A
#
# COMPACT_ATOMS: atom_id res chain seq x y z
N MET A 1 -10.92 8.85 -3.71
CA MET A 1 -11.16 8.99 -2.24
C MET A 1 -11.46 7.61 -1.68
N ILE A 2 -10.81 7.24 -0.56
CA ILE A 2 -11.13 6.02 0.20
C ILE A 2 -11.73 6.47 1.54
N GLU A 3 -12.81 5.85 1.95
CA GLU A 3 -13.46 6.15 3.22
C GLU A 3 -13.63 4.87 4.04
N ILE A 4 -13.08 4.86 5.25
CA ILE A 4 -13.12 3.78 6.21
C ILE A 4 -13.99 4.26 7.37
N GLN A 5 -15.07 3.51 7.71
CA GLN A 5 -16.07 3.91 8.70
C GLN A 5 -16.29 2.76 9.69
N GLU A 6 -15.87 2.96 10.94
CA GLU A 6 -16.06 2.03 12.07
C GLU A 6 -15.67 0.58 11.75
N VAL A 7 -14.56 0.39 11.03
CA VAL A 7 -14.17 -0.92 10.52
C VAL A 7 -13.59 -1.78 11.62
N THR A 8 -14.26 -2.89 11.87
CA THR A 8 -13.78 -3.98 12.73
C THR A 8 -13.52 -5.21 11.87
N LYS A 9 -12.39 -5.89 12.11
CA LYS A 9 -12.09 -7.18 11.50
C LYS A 9 -11.66 -8.19 12.53
N GLN A 10 -12.40 -9.29 12.59
CA GLN A 10 -12.11 -10.43 13.45
C GLN A 10 -11.81 -11.67 12.60
N PHE A 11 -10.87 -12.46 13.08
CA PHE A 11 -10.56 -13.78 12.54
C PHE A 11 -10.88 -14.84 13.60
N LYS A 12 -11.50 -15.93 13.15
CA LYS A 12 -11.76 -17.08 14.02
C LYS A 12 -10.46 -17.87 14.23
N ASP A 13 -10.06 -18.03 15.47
CA ASP A 13 -8.91 -18.87 15.86
C ASP A 13 -9.42 -19.96 16.82
N LYS A 14 -9.54 -21.19 16.29
CA LYS A 14 -10.09 -22.36 17.01
C LYS A 14 -11.45 -22.07 17.64
N LYS A 15 -11.50 -21.76 18.96
CA LYS A 15 -12.73 -21.45 19.72
C LYS A 15 -12.90 -19.95 19.99
N ASP A 16 -11.85 -19.15 19.78
CA ASP A 16 -11.81 -17.73 20.08
C ASP A 16 -11.80 -16.86 18.83
N TYR A 17 -11.88 -15.55 18.99
CA TYR A 17 -11.76 -14.57 17.93
C TYR A 17 -10.56 -13.65 18.20
N VAL A 18 -9.72 -13.46 17.19
CA VAL A 18 -8.65 -12.46 17.20
C VAL A 18 -9.12 -11.24 16.46
N THR A 19 -9.21 -10.12 17.16
CA THR A 19 -9.59 -8.83 16.56
C THR A 19 -8.35 -8.14 16.00
N ALA A 20 -8.27 -8.06 14.67
CA ALA A 20 -7.15 -7.45 13.96
C ALA A 20 -7.36 -5.97 13.64
N LEU A 21 -8.61 -5.50 13.55
CA LEU A 21 -9.00 -4.10 13.43
C LEU A 21 -10.16 -3.83 14.39
N LYS A 22 -10.14 -2.66 15.05
CA LYS A 22 -11.12 -2.25 16.05
C LYS A 22 -11.59 -0.82 15.74
N HIS A 23 -12.81 -0.68 15.24
CA HIS A 23 -13.49 0.59 14.97
C HIS A 23 -12.64 1.64 14.23
N VAL A 24 -11.86 1.19 13.23
CA VAL A 24 -10.97 2.07 12.47
C VAL A 24 -11.77 2.99 11.56
N SER A 25 -11.56 4.30 11.68
CA SER A 25 -12.26 5.32 10.88
C SER A 25 -11.30 6.40 10.40
N PHE A 26 -11.12 6.55 9.09
CA PHE A 26 -10.43 7.68 8.49
C PHE A 26 -10.73 7.78 6.98
N LYS A 27 -10.23 8.86 6.34
CA LYS A 27 -10.42 9.10 4.90
C LYS A 27 -9.10 9.37 4.22
N VAL A 28 -8.98 8.91 2.97
CA VAL A 28 -7.88 9.24 2.05
C VAL A 28 -8.45 10.08 0.92
N ARG A 29 -7.89 11.26 0.69
CA ARG A 29 -8.32 12.16 -0.39
C ARG A 29 -7.81 11.65 -1.74
N LYS A 30 -8.43 12.10 -2.83
CA LYS A 30 -7.93 11.81 -4.19
C LYS A 30 -6.58 12.52 -4.39
N GLY A 31 -5.61 11.79 -4.95
CA GLY A 31 -4.26 12.30 -5.21
C GLY A 31 -3.36 12.40 -3.98
N GLU A 32 -3.82 11.92 -2.81
CA GLU A 32 -3.08 11.95 -1.56
C GLU A 32 -2.17 10.73 -1.41
N VAL A 33 -1.00 10.94 -0.82
CA VAL A 33 -0.10 9.87 -0.38
C VAL A 33 -0.21 9.73 1.13
N VAL A 34 -0.75 8.59 1.58
CA VAL A 34 -0.95 8.28 3.01
C VAL A 34 0.00 7.18 3.46
N GLY A 35 0.77 7.48 4.51
CA GLY A 35 1.60 6.50 5.22
C GLY A 35 0.83 5.79 6.32
N LEU A 36 0.71 4.47 6.24
CA LEU A 36 0.10 3.66 7.28
C LEU A 36 1.21 3.15 8.22
N LEU A 37 1.38 3.82 9.35
CA LEU A 37 2.41 3.55 10.34
C LEU A 37 1.94 2.62 11.46
N GLY A 38 2.83 1.83 12.00
CA GLY A 38 2.59 0.98 13.17
C GLY A 38 3.55 -0.20 13.24
N GLU A 39 3.62 -0.80 14.41
CA GLU A 39 4.43 -2.00 14.64
C GLU A 39 3.92 -3.21 13.84
N ASN A 40 4.71 -4.28 13.80
CA ASN A 40 4.25 -5.55 13.24
C ASN A 40 3.07 -6.08 14.07
N GLY A 41 2.02 -6.53 13.39
CA GLY A 41 0.77 -6.94 14.04
C GLY A 41 -0.20 -5.80 14.38
N ALA A 42 0.11 -4.54 14.09
CA ALA A 42 -0.79 -3.41 14.34
C ALA A 42 -2.07 -3.40 13.48
N GLY A 43 -2.20 -4.30 12.50
CA GLY A 43 -3.40 -4.40 11.63
C GLY A 43 -3.24 -3.79 10.24
N LYS A 44 -2.08 -3.19 9.90
CA LYS A 44 -1.82 -2.49 8.62
C LYS A 44 -2.16 -3.34 7.39
N THR A 45 -1.58 -4.53 7.28
CA THR A 45 -1.84 -5.47 6.18
C THR A 45 -3.31 -5.89 6.12
N THR A 46 -3.96 -6.10 7.27
CA THR A 46 -5.39 -6.44 7.33
C THR A 46 -6.24 -5.30 6.77
N LEU A 47 -5.93 -4.06 7.14
CA LEU A 47 -6.62 -2.88 6.61
C LEU A 47 -6.41 -2.72 5.11
N LEU A 48 -5.16 -2.81 4.62
CA LEU A 48 -4.88 -2.75 3.18
C LEU A 48 -5.60 -3.86 2.40
N ARG A 49 -5.64 -5.08 2.91
CA ARG A 49 -6.39 -6.18 2.30
C ARG A 49 -7.90 -5.93 2.30
N SER A 50 -8.43 -5.27 3.32
CA SER A 50 -9.86 -4.90 3.37
C SER A 50 -10.19 -3.79 2.36
N ILE A 51 -9.33 -2.78 2.21
CA ILE A 51 -9.46 -1.76 1.17
C ILE A 51 -9.36 -2.39 -0.22
N ALA A 52 -8.44 -3.36 -0.41
CA ALA A 52 -8.23 -4.08 -1.67
C ALA A 52 -9.34 -5.12 -1.99
N THR A 53 -10.42 -5.16 -1.22
CA THR A 53 -11.54 -6.11 -1.41
C THR A 53 -11.18 -7.60 -1.21
N LEU A 54 -10.04 -7.88 -0.60
CA LEU A 54 -9.58 -9.26 -0.35
C LEU A 54 -10.06 -9.82 1.00
N LEU A 55 -10.45 -8.92 1.91
CA LEU A 55 -11.02 -9.26 3.21
C LEU A 55 -12.26 -8.40 3.45
N ASN A 56 -13.39 -9.04 3.71
CA ASN A 56 -14.58 -8.31 4.12
C ASN A 56 -14.45 -7.86 5.59
N PRO A 57 -14.80 -6.62 5.93
CA PRO A 57 -14.96 -6.20 7.32
C PRO A 57 -15.94 -7.12 8.05
N THR A 58 -15.75 -7.32 9.35
CA THR A 58 -16.74 -7.99 10.22
C THR A 58 -17.87 -7.00 10.56
N GLU A 59 -17.47 -5.74 10.82
CA GLU A 59 -18.38 -4.63 11.08
C GLU A 59 -17.84 -3.36 10.41
N GLY A 60 -18.70 -2.37 10.23
CA GLY A 60 -18.37 -1.11 9.58
C GLY A 60 -18.39 -1.22 8.06
N LYS A 61 -17.82 -0.21 7.39
CA LYS A 61 -17.88 -0.09 5.94
C LYS A 61 -16.60 0.53 5.37
N ILE A 62 -16.18 0.05 4.19
CA ILE A 62 -15.13 0.69 3.39
C ILE A 62 -15.71 1.02 2.02
N SER A 63 -15.49 2.25 1.55
CA SER A 63 -15.82 2.66 0.19
C SER A 63 -14.62 3.25 -0.54
N VAL A 64 -14.56 2.99 -1.83
CA VAL A 64 -13.53 3.50 -2.76
C VAL A 64 -14.24 4.24 -3.89
N GLY A 65 -14.12 5.55 -3.91
CA GLY A 65 -14.98 6.40 -4.73
C GLY A 65 -16.44 6.25 -4.32
N SER A 66 -17.29 5.86 -5.26
CA SER A 66 -18.71 5.55 -5.02
C SER A 66 -18.98 4.06 -4.73
N PHE A 67 -17.96 3.21 -4.76
CA PHE A 67 -18.10 1.77 -4.67
C PHE A 67 -17.82 1.24 -3.27
N ASP A 68 -18.64 0.29 -2.83
CA ASP A 68 -18.48 -0.42 -1.56
C ASP A 68 -17.59 -1.66 -1.76
N THR A 69 -16.61 -1.88 -0.87
CA THR A 69 -15.63 -2.98 -1.03
C THR A 69 -16.24 -4.38 -1.00
N VAL A 70 -17.40 -4.54 -0.40
CA VAL A 70 -18.12 -5.82 -0.31
C VAL A 70 -19.08 -6.01 -1.47
N LYS A 71 -19.78 -4.93 -1.87
CA LYS A 71 -20.84 -4.99 -2.89
C LYS A 71 -20.31 -4.86 -4.32
N ASN A 72 -19.23 -4.10 -4.52
CA ASN A 72 -18.71 -3.74 -5.84
C ASN A 72 -17.21 -4.06 -5.99
N PRO A 73 -16.72 -5.24 -5.57
CA PRO A 73 -15.28 -5.53 -5.55
C PRO A 73 -14.63 -5.46 -6.93
N GLU A 74 -15.33 -5.88 -7.99
CA GLU A 74 -14.77 -5.91 -9.34
C GLU A 74 -14.54 -4.50 -9.91
N GLU A 75 -15.44 -3.54 -9.61
CA GLU A 75 -15.28 -2.16 -10.05
C GLU A 75 -14.08 -1.48 -9.38
N ILE A 76 -13.84 -1.82 -8.10
CA ILE A 76 -12.69 -1.32 -7.35
C ILE A 76 -11.39 -1.91 -7.91
N LYS A 77 -11.33 -3.23 -8.12
CA LYS A 77 -10.13 -3.92 -8.62
C LYS A 77 -9.66 -3.40 -9.98
N LYS A 78 -10.58 -3.02 -10.88
CA LYS A 78 -10.24 -2.47 -12.20
C LYS A 78 -9.35 -1.22 -12.12
N ASN A 79 -9.50 -0.41 -11.07
CA ASN A 79 -8.82 0.87 -10.90
C ASN A 79 -7.81 0.87 -9.76
N MET A 80 -7.50 -0.29 -9.20
CA MET A 80 -6.62 -0.43 -8.04
C MET A 80 -5.44 -1.34 -8.34
N GLY A 81 -4.24 -0.84 -8.10
CA GLY A 81 -3.01 -1.61 -8.09
C GLY A 81 -2.62 -2.01 -6.68
N VAL A 82 -2.27 -3.28 -6.47
CA VAL A 82 -1.94 -3.78 -5.12
C VAL A 82 -0.67 -4.60 -5.13
N LEU A 83 0.23 -4.29 -4.19
CA LEU A 83 1.43 -5.06 -3.88
C LEU A 83 1.45 -5.38 -2.39
N PHE A 84 1.33 -6.65 -2.04
CA PHE A 84 1.49 -7.11 -0.66
C PHE A 84 2.91 -7.58 -0.37
N GLY A 85 3.39 -7.29 0.84
CA GLY A 85 4.71 -7.70 1.30
C GLY A 85 4.89 -9.22 1.32
N GLY A 86 6.10 -9.67 0.97
CA GLY A 86 6.46 -11.09 0.96
C GLY A 86 6.05 -11.89 -0.27
N GLU A 87 5.03 -11.45 -1.01
CA GLU A 87 4.53 -12.12 -2.21
C GLU A 87 4.66 -11.23 -3.43
N THR A 88 5.61 -11.52 -4.31
CA THR A 88 5.73 -10.78 -5.56
C THR A 88 4.63 -11.13 -6.56
N GLY A 89 3.96 -12.29 -6.39
CA GLY A 89 2.93 -12.80 -7.30
C GLY A 89 3.43 -12.98 -8.73
N LEU A 90 4.71 -13.25 -8.90
CA LEU A 90 5.35 -13.46 -10.21
C LEU A 90 5.51 -14.95 -10.51
N TYR A 91 5.38 -15.29 -11.77
CA TYR A 91 5.58 -16.66 -12.28
C TYR A 91 7.05 -16.87 -12.61
N ASP A 92 7.75 -17.68 -11.84
CA ASP A 92 9.19 -17.90 -11.94
C ASP A 92 9.66 -18.46 -13.28
N ARG A 93 8.80 -19.24 -13.96
CA ARG A 93 9.09 -19.84 -15.26
C ARG A 93 8.96 -18.88 -16.43
N LEU A 94 8.27 -17.77 -16.23
CA LEU A 94 8.07 -16.71 -17.22
C LEU A 94 9.19 -15.67 -17.12
N THR A 95 9.46 -15.00 -18.22
CA THR A 95 10.30 -13.80 -18.26
C THR A 95 9.60 -12.63 -17.55
N ALA A 96 10.34 -11.56 -17.26
CA ALA A 96 9.74 -10.35 -16.70
C ALA A 96 8.68 -9.77 -17.69
N ARG A 97 8.98 -9.76 -18.99
CA ARG A 97 8.05 -9.34 -20.04
C ARG A 97 6.77 -10.19 -20.04
N GLU A 98 6.90 -11.51 -20.10
CA GLU A 98 5.74 -12.43 -20.11
C GLU A 98 4.88 -12.30 -18.85
N ASN A 99 5.49 -12.06 -17.68
CA ASN A 99 4.74 -11.75 -16.47
C ASN A 99 3.89 -10.48 -16.66
N LEU A 100 4.49 -9.39 -17.16
CA LEU A 100 3.78 -8.13 -17.38
C LEU A 100 2.69 -8.26 -18.44
N GLU A 101 2.95 -8.97 -19.54
CA GLU A 101 1.97 -9.25 -20.60
C GLU A 101 0.79 -10.06 -20.09
N TYR A 102 1.05 -11.07 -19.25
CA TYR A 102 0.00 -11.87 -18.62
C TYR A 102 -0.94 -10.99 -17.78
N PHE A 103 -0.40 -10.17 -16.88
CA PHE A 103 -1.22 -9.29 -16.05
C PHE A 103 -1.93 -8.20 -16.87
N ALA A 104 -1.28 -7.63 -17.89
CA ALA A 104 -1.90 -6.68 -18.80
C ALA A 104 -3.14 -7.30 -19.48
N SER A 105 -3.04 -8.57 -19.90
CA SER A 105 -4.17 -9.28 -20.52
C SER A 105 -5.34 -9.50 -19.56
N LEU A 106 -5.08 -9.74 -18.26
CA LEU A 106 -6.14 -9.88 -17.25
C LEU A 106 -6.92 -8.57 -17.05
N TYR A 107 -6.28 -7.42 -17.26
CA TYR A 107 -6.92 -6.10 -17.20
C TYR A 107 -7.48 -5.66 -18.55
N GLY A 108 -7.41 -6.51 -19.60
CA GLY A 108 -7.99 -6.25 -20.90
C GLY A 108 -7.22 -5.26 -21.78
N LEU A 109 -5.94 -5.00 -21.51
CA LEU A 109 -5.11 -4.14 -22.34
C LEU A 109 -4.88 -4.78 -23.71
N SER A 110 -4.98 -3.98 -24.77
CA SER A 110 -4.60 -4.40 -26.11
C SER A 110 -3.09 -4.70 -26.22
N LYS A 111 -2.68 -5.43 -27.24
CA LYS A 111 -1.25 -5.72 -27.49
C LYS A 111 -0.41 -4.45 -27.65
N HIS A 112 -0.97 -3.43 -28.27
CA HIS A 112 -0.27 -2.15 -28.45
C HIS A 112 -0.07 -1.42 -27.12
N GLU A 113 -1.14 -1.24 -26.34
CA GLU A 113 -1.10 -0.62 -25.01
C GLU A 113 -0.15 -1.38 -24.09
N THR A 114 -0.23 -2.71 -24.06
CA THR A 114 0.66 -3.57 -23.28
C THR A 114 2.13 -3.31 -23.60
N LYS A 115 2.47 -3.25 -24.90
CA LYS A 115 3.86 -2.98 -25.32
C LYS A 115 4.34 -1.61 -24.85
N VAL A 116 3.55 -0.57 -25.09
CA VAL A 116 3.89 0.80 -24.66
C VAL A 116 4.08 0.85 -23.14
N ARG A 117 3.14 0.30 -22.36
CA ARG A 117 3.23 0.29 -20.89
C ARG A 117 4.44 -0.48 -20.38
N ILE A 118 4.76 -1.63 -20.97
CA ILE A 118 5.94 -2.41 -20.58
C ILE A 118 7.22 -1.63 -20.87
N ASP A 119 7.34 -0.99 -22.03
CA ASP A 119 8.52 -0.23 -22.40
C ASP A 119 8.73 0.99 -21.48
N ASP A 120 7.66 1.69 -21.10
CA ASP A 120 7.67 2.80 -20.14
C ASP A 120 8.11 2.34 -18.75
N LEU A 121 7.48 1.28 -18.23
CA LEU A 121 7.83 0.71 -16.91
C LEU A 121 9.25 0.13 -16.90
N ALA A 122 9.68 -0.50 -18.00
CA ALA A 122 11.04 -1.02 -18.13
C ALA A 122 12.10 0.10 -18.13
N LYS A 123 11.77 1.25 -18.72
CA LYS A 123 12.61 2.46 -18.65
C LYS A 123 12.65 3.03 -17.24
N MET A 124 11.48 3.21 -16.62
CA MET A 124 11.32 3.77 -15.27
C MET A 124 12.11 2.98 -14.22
N PHE A 125 12.02 1.66 -14.25
CA PHE A 125 12.67 0.77 -13.27
C PHE A 125 14.07 0.30 -13.68
N GLY A 126 14.58 0.71 -14.85
CA GLY A 126 15.87 0.23 -15.35
C GLY A 126 15.90 -1.28 -15.60
N MET A 127 14.82 -1.84 -16.16
CA MET A 127 14.64 -3.29 -16.35
C MET A 127 14.98 -3.78 -17.75
N LYS A 128 15.37 -2.90 -18.67
CA LYS A 128 15.55 -3.24 -20.10
C LYS A 128 16.47 -4.44 -20.34
N ASP A 129 17.57 -4.51 -19.61
CA ASP A 129 18.62 -5.53 -19.83
C ASP A 129 18.21 -6.94 -19.37
N TYR A 130 17.21 -7.04 -18.52
CA TYR A 130 16.74 -8.33 -18.01
C TYR A 130 15.24 -8.60 -18.25
N LEU A 131 14.57 -7.74 -19.01
CA LEU A 131 13.13 -7.86 -19.29
C LEU A 131 12.77 -9.21 -19.94
N ASN A 132 13.65 -9.76 -20.77
CA ASN A 132 13.47 -11.05 -21.45
C ASN A 132 14.12 -12.24 -20.72
N ARG A 133 14.53 -12.06 -19.46
CA ARG A 133 15.09 -13.15 -18.62
C ARG A 133 14.00 -13.68 -17.69
N LYS A 134 14.07 -14.98 -17.37
CA LYS A 134 13.13 -15.64 -16.43
C LYS A 134 13.31 -15.08 -15.01
N VAL A 135 12.17 -14.80 -14.37
CA VAL A 135 12.12 -14.18 -13.04
C VAL A 135 12.69 -15.08 -11.94
N GLY A 136 12.64 -16.41 -12.11
CA GLY A 136 13.16 -17.36 -11.12
C GLY A 136 14.64 -17.19 -10.78
N GLY A 137 15.43 -16.58 -11.70
CA GLY A 137 16.85 -16.28 -11.46
C GLY A 137 17.14 -14.85 -10.99
N PHE A 138 16.13 -14.08 -10.61
CA PHE A 138 16.30 -12.67 -10.22
C PHE A 138 16.70 -12.49 -8.76
N SER A 139 17.48 -11.44 -8.49
CA SER A 139 17.69 -10.96 -7.14
C SER A 139 16.37 -10.45 -6.54
N LYS A 140 16.30 -10.31 -5.21
CA LYS A 140 15.12 -9.77 -4.53
C LYS A 140 14.73 -8.40 -5.07
N GLY A 141 15.70 -7.50 -5.27
CA GLY A 141 15.44 -6.16 -5.82
C GLY A 141 14.92 -6.19 -7.26
N MET A 142 15.46 -7.09 -8.13
CA MET A 142 14.93 -7.27 -9.49
C MET A 142 13.48 -7.79 -9.46
N ARG A 143 13.18 -8.77 -8.62
CA ARG A 143 11.82 -9.31 -8.44
C ARG A 143 10.86 -8.20 -7.97
N GLN A 144 11.29 -7.40 -7.00
CA GLN A 144 10.48 -6.30 -6.48
C GLN A 144 10.15 -5.25 -7.55
N LYS A 145 11.13 -4.86 -8.37
CA LYS A 145 10.88 -3.94 -9.50
C LYS A 145 9.84 -4.48 -10.47
N VAL A 146 9.92 -5.76 -10.84
CA VAL A 146 8.93 -6.39 -11.71
C VAL A 146 7.56 -6.48 -11.03
N ALA A 147 7.50 -6.78 -9.74
CA ALA A 147 6.26 -6.84 -8.97
C ALA A 147 5.56 -5.46 -8.88
N ILE A 148 6.34 -4.40 -8.66
CA ILE A 148 5.82 -3.03 -8.69
C ILE A 148 5.34 -2.68 -10.12
N ALA A 149 6.12 -2.98 -11.16
CA ALA A 149 5.72 -2.74 -12.54
C ALA A 149 4.42 -3.49 -12.90
N ARG A 150 4.27 -4.74 -12.46
CA ARG A 150 3.03 -5.51 -12.57
C ARG A 150 1.84 -4.79 -11.94
N THR A 151 2.03 -4.25 -10.73
CA THR A 151 0.98 -3.51 -10.00
C THR A 151 0.49 -2.28 -10.78
N LEU A 152 1.38 -1.68 -11.58
CA LEU A 152 1.13 -0.45 -12.33
C LEU A 152 0.77 -0.69 -13.81
N ILE A 153 0.73 -1.92 -14.29
CA ILE A 153 0.61 -2.23 -15.72
C ILE A 153 -0.67 -1.68 -16.35
N HIS A 154 -1.78 -1.70 -15.62
CA HIS A 154 -3.09 -1.21 -16.04
C HIS A 154 -3.35 0.26 -15.69
N ASN A 155 -2.31 1.01 -15.27
CA ASN A 155 -2.38 2.43 -14.92
C ASN A 155 -3.45 2.78 -13.86
N PRO A 156 -3.47 2.11 -12.71
CA PRO A 156 -4.50 2.32 -11.69
C PRO A 156 -4.54 3.76 -11.16
N GLU A 157 -5.71 4.21 -10.71
CA GLU A 157 -5.88 5.50 -10.01
C GLU A 157 -5.52 5.41 -8.53
N ILE A 158 -5.63 4.21 -7.95
CA ILE A 158 -5.37 3.95 -6.54
C ILE A 158 -4.33 2.85 -6.42
N ILE A 159 -3.33 3.07 -5.57
CA ILE A 159 -2.22 2.14 -5.41
C ILE A 159 -2.03 1.83 -3.93
N LEU A 160 -2.02 0.55 -3.60
CA LEU A 160 -1.79 0.07 -2.25
C LEU A 160 -0.47 -0.71 -2.21
N PHE A 161 0.45 -0.28 -1.35
CA PHE A 161 1.72 -0.96 -1.14
C PHE A 161 1.84 -1.40 0.34
N ASP A 162 2.04 -2.70 0.55
CA ASP A 162 2.28 -3.24 1.88
C ASP A 162 3.78 -3.51 2.05
N GLU A 163 4.45 -2.70 2.86
CA GLU A 163 5.88 -2.75 3.15
C GLU A 163 6.78 -2.87 1.87
N PRO A 164 6.64 -1.98 0.89
CA PRO A 164 7.21 -2.14 -0.46
C PRO A 164 8.74 -2.14 -0.50
N THR A 165 9.38 -1.57 0.52
CA THR A 165 10.84 -1.40 0.60
C THR A 165 11.52 -2.40 1.52
N THR A 166 10.75 -3.23 2.23
CA THR A 166 11.29 -4.18 3.19
C THR A 166 12.29 -5.16 2.56
N GLY A 167 13.54 -5.08 3.06
CA GLY A 167 14.66 -5.91 2.57
C GLY A 167 15.19 -5.54 1.20
N LEU A 168 14.93 -4.33 0.72
CA LEU A 168 15.61 -3.72 -0.42
C LEU A 168 16.91 -3.04 0.02
N ASP A 169 17.86 -2.96 -0.91
CA ASP A 169 19.05 -2.13 -0.76
C ASP A 169 18.71 -0.64 -0.96
N ILE A 170 19.65 0.23 -0.61
CA ILE A 170 19.49 1.70 -0.69
C ILE A 170 19.11 2.14 -2.12
N THR A 171 19.72 1.53 -3.14
CA THR A 171 19.48 1.88 -4.55
C THR A 171 18.04 1.54 -4.95
N SER A 172 17.56 0.36 -4.59
CA SER A 172 16.18 -0.08 -4.88
C SER A 172 15.15 0.73 -4.09
N SER A 173 15.43 1.10 -2.85
CA SER A 173 14.57 1.99 -2.05
C SER A 173 14.48 3.39 -2.67
N ASN A 174 15.58 3.93 -3.22
CA ASN A 174 15.55 5.20 -3.93
C ASN A 174 14.69 5.14 -5.20
N VAL A 175 14.72 4.03 -5.94
CA VAL A 175 13.83 3.85 -7.11
C VAL A 175 12.36 3.87 -6.67
N PHE A 176 12.02 3.24 -5.54
CA PHE A 176 10.66 3.30 -5.00
C PHE A 176 10.26 4.73 -4.60
N ARG A 177 11.14 5.49 -3.95
CA ARG A 177 10.89 6.91 -3.60
C ARG A 177 10.60 7.75 -4.83
N GLN A 178 11.44 7.64 -5.88
CA GLN A 178 11.22 8.35 -7.15
C GLN A 178 9.89 7.97 -7.80
N LEU A 179 9.53 6.68 -7.76
CA LEU A 179 8.23 6.21 -8.23
C LEU A 179 7.06 6.88 -7.51
N VAL A 180 7.09 6.91 -6.17
CA VAL A 180 6.00 7.54 -5.38
C VAL A 180 5.87 9.02 -5.74
N HIS A 181 6.98 9.76 -5.87
CA HIS A 181 6.95 11.17 -6.31
C HIS A 181 6.35 11.33 -7.71
N GLN A 182 6.71 10.45 -8.66
CA GLN A 182 6.15 10.49 -10.00
C GLN A 182 4.64 10.19 -9.98
N LEU A 183 4.22 9.12 -9.33
CA LEU A 183 2.80 8.75 -9.23
C LEU A 183 1.97 9.85 -8.56
N LYS A 184 2.52 10.49 -7.52
CA LYS A 184 1.92 11.66 -6.87
C LYS A 184 1.76 12.83 -7.85
N SER A 185 2.78 13.13 -8.65
CA SER A 185 2.70 14.19 -9.66
C SER A 185 1.69 13.91 -10.77
N GLU A 186 1.41 12.63 -11.03
CA GLU A 186 0.35 12.16 -11.93
C GLU A 186 -1.05 12.18 -11.28
N GLY A 187 -1.18 12.62 -10.02
CA GLY A 187 -2.44 12.71 -9.28
C GLY A 187 -2.97 11.36 -8.77
N LYS A 188 -2.13 10.34 -8.71
CA LYS A 188 -2.51 9.01 -8.19
C LYS A 188 -2.68 9.05 -6.66
N THR A 189 -3.64 8.30 -6.16
CA THR A 189 -3.86 8.10 -4.72
C THR A 189 -3.06 6.91 -4.25
N ILE A 190 -2.22 7.10 -3.23
CA ILE A 190 -1.32 6.05 -2.76
C ILE A 190 -1.51 5.84 -1.26
N VAL A 191 -1.68 4.59 -0.85
CA VAL A 191 -1.61 4.20 0.56
C VAL A 191 -0.52 3.14 0.70
N PHE A 192 0.48 3.40 1.51
CA PHE A 192 1.49 2.39 1.77
C PHE A 192 1.76 2.20 3.26
N SER A 193 1.94 0.93 3.64
CA SER A 193 2.39 0.62 4.99
C SER A 193 3.91 0.67 5.06
N SER A 194 4.42 1.21 6.16
CA SER A 194 5.85 1.14 6.51
C SER A 194 6.01 1.12 8.02
N HIS A 195 7.10 0.51 8.48
CA HIS A 195 7.62 0.67 9.83
C HIS A 195 8.85 1.60 9.85
N ILE A 196 9.24 2.14 8.68
CA ILE A 196 10.36 3.07 8.51
C ILE A 196 9.82 4.49 8.49
N MET A 197 9.97 5.19 9.62
CA MET A 197 9.42 6.55 9.81
C MET A 197 9.97 7.56 8.81
N GLU A 198 11.23 7.41 8.42
CA GLU A 198 11.89 8.29 7.45
C GLU A 198 11.22 8.23 6.06
N GLU A 199 10.79 7.04 5.62
CA GLU A 199 10.07 6.91 4.35
C GLU A 199 8.74 7.66 4.36
N VAL A 200 8.00 7.54 5.44
CA VAL A 200 6.71 8.23 5.61
C VAL A 200 6.92 9.75 5.65
N SER A 201 7.92 10.20 6.42
CA SER A 201 8.29 11.62 6.53
C SER A 201 8.64 12.25 5.18
N MET A 202 9.29 11.47 4.28
CA MET A 202 9.74 11.95 2.99
C MET A 202 8.67 11.90 1.89
N LEU A 203 7.73 10.97 1.97
CA LEU A 203 6.86 10.62 0.84
C LEU A 203 5.40 11.01 1.04
N CYS A 204 4.94 11.13 2.28
CA CYS A 204 3.53 11.24 2.58
C CYS A 204 3.04 12.67 2.75
N ASP A 205 1.78 12.91 2.41
CA ASP A 205 1.03 14.12 2.74
C ASP A 205 0.42 13.99 4.13
N SER A 206 -0.06 12.78 4.45
CA SER A 206 -0.70 12.47 5.72
C SER A 206 -0.29 11.11 6.24
N VAL A 207 -0.56 10.86 7.51
CA VAL A 207 -0.21 9.64 8.21
C VAL A 207 -1.42 9.10 8.98
N ALA A 208 -1.59 7.78 8.91
CA ALA A 208 -2.50 7.03 9.78
C ALA A 208 -1.66 6.11 10.67
N MET A 209 -1.64 6.38 11.98
CA MET A 209 -0.87 5.64 12.97
C MET A 209 -1.76 4.56 13.60
N MET A 210 -1.32 3.31 13.52
CA MET A 210 -2.05 2.15 14.05
C MET A 210 -1.28 1.46 15.18
N HIS A 211 -2.01 1.05 16.20
CA HIS A 211 -1.48 0.23 17.30
C HIS A 211 -2.53 -0.80 17.74
N LYS A 212 -2.16 -2.07 17.81
CA LYS A 212 -3.03 -3.19 18.29
C LYS A 212 -4.43 -3.22 17.65
N GLY A 213 -4.49 -2.90 16.37
CA GLY A 213 -5.74 -2.90 15.60
C GLY A 213 -6.54 -1.59 15.67
N GLU A 214 -6.11 -0.60 16.42
CA GLU A 214 -6.76 0.69 16.60
C GLU A 214 -6.04 1.79 15.85
N LEU A 215 -6.79 2.82 15.43
CA LEU A 215 -6.24 4.05 14.87
C LEU A 215 -5.91 5.01 16.01
N VAL A 216 -4.62 5.29 16.21
CA VAL A 216 -4.14 6.20 17.27
C VAL A 216 -4.13 7.66 16.79
N TYR A 217 -3.84 7.88 15.51
CA TYR A 217 -3.83 9.20 14.90
C TYR A 217 -4.06 9.09 13.40
N HIS A 218 -4.75 10.09 12.83
CA HIS A 218 -4.80 10.33 11.39
C HIS A 218 -4.86 11.83 11.11
N GLY A 219 -3.99 12.31 10.24
CA GLY A 219 -3.97 13.72 9.85
C GLY A 219 -2.82 14.06 8.91
N ASP A 220 -2.81 15.32 8.48
CA ASP A 220 -1.75 15.90 7.68
C ASP A 220 -0.41 15.88 8.44
N LEU A 221 0.66 15.54 7.73
CA LEU A 221 1.96 15.35 8.35
C LEU A 221 2.60 16.67 8.81
N GLU A 222 2.42 17.74 8.05
CA GLU A 222 2.97 19.06 8.41
C GLU A 222 2.18 19.68 9.58
N GLU A 223 0.86 19.44 9.65
CA GLU A 223 0.04 19.84 10.80
C GLU A 223 0.49 19.09 12.06
N LEU A 224 0.68 17.77 11.95
CA LEU A 224 1.18 16.95 13.05
C LEU A 224 2.53 17.45 13.60
N TYR A 225 3.46 17.80 12.71
CA TYR A 225 4.76 18.34 13.13
C TYR A 225 4.64 19.67 13.90
N LYS A 226 3.71 20.53 13.48
CA LYS A 226 3.43 21.80 14.18
C LYS A 226 2.79 21.58 15.53
N GLU A 227 1.82 20.68 15.63
CA GLU A 227 1.13 20.34 16.88
C GLU A 227 2.07 19.75 17.92
N GLU A 228 2.96 18.83 17.52
CA GLU A 228 3.87 18.15 18.43
C GLU A 228 5.20 18.89 18.64
N GLY A 229 5.46 19.97 17.87
CA GLY A 229 6.69 20.75 17.97
C GLY A 229 7.96 19.98 17.60
N SER A 230 7.83 18.89 16.87
CA SER A 230 8.90 17.97 16.47
C SER A 230 8.66 17.42 15.07
N LYS A 231 9.75 17.16 14.32
CA LYS A 231 9.73 16.42 13.06
C LYS A 231 10.15 14.96 13.19
N ASP A 232 10.47 14.51 14.40
CA ASP A 232 10.82 13.12 14.68
C ASP A 232 9.55 12.27 14.82
N LEU A 233 9.19 11.57 13.74
CA LEU A 233 8.02 10.68 13.73
C LEU A 233 8.12 9.51 14.72
N ASN A 234 9.35 9.05 15.07
CA ASN A 234 9.51 8.01 16.09
C ASN A 234 9.08 8.55 17.46
N TYR A 235 9.57 9.75 17.81
CA TYR A 235 9.18 10.42 19.05
C TYR A 235 7.67 10.68 19.10
N ILE A 236 7.11 11.22 18.01
CA ILE A 236 5.68 11.53 17.91
C ILE A 236 4.84 10.26 18.06
N PHE A 237 5.19 9.18 17.36
CA PHE A 237 4.48 7.90 17.43
C PHE A 237 4.47 7.37 18.87
N MET A 238 5.63 7.34 19.54
CA MET A 238 5.72 6.90 20.94
C MET A 238 4.91 7.79 21.89
N SER A 239 4.94 9.11 21.69
CA SER A 239 4.13 10.07 22.48
C SER A 239 2.62 9.81 22.33
N LYS A 240 2.14 9.59 21.08
CA LYS A 240 0.73 9.27 20.82
C LYS A 240 0.31 7.95 21.47
N LEU A 241 1.19 6.93 21.51
CA LEU A 241 0.90 5.66 22.18
C LEU A 241 0.75 5.82 23.70
N VAL A 242 1.62 6.61 24.32
CA VAL A 242 1.56 6.85 25.78
C VAL A 242 0.27 7.59 26.15
N ARG A 243 -0.04 8.68 25.44
CA ARG A 243 -1.28 9.48 25.67
C ARG A 243 -2.55 8.66 25.41
N GLY A 244 -2.53 7.78 24.39
CA GLY A 244 -3.66 6.87 24.12
C GLY A 244 -3.90 5.88 25.27
N ASN A 245 -2.85 5.35 25.90
CA ASN A 245 -2.99 4.43 27.03
C ASN A 245 -3.52 5.11 28.31
N GLU A 246 -3.28 6.39 28.52
CA GLU A 246 -3.80 7.14 29.68
C GLU A 246 -5.32 7.35 29.60
N HIS A 247 -5.89 7.41 28.40
CA HIS A 247 -7.36 7.51 28.21
C HIS A 247 -8.10 6.19 28.49
N TYR A 248 -7.41 5.05 28.50
CA TYR A 248 -8.02 3.75 28.82
C TYR A 248 -7.81 3.32 30.28
N ALA A 249 -7.03 4.09 31.07
CA ALA A 249 -6.76 3.79 32.48
C ALA A 249 -7.60 4.64 33.47
N SER A 250 -8.43 5.53 32.95
CA SER A 250 -9.39 6.36 33.69
C SER A 250 -10.84 5.91 33.39
#